data_e4e1d95c0e0f4606750ca6b87165422d
#
_entry.id   e4e1d95c0e0f4606750ca6b87165422d
#
_cell.length_a   1.000
_cell.length_b   1.000
_cell.length_c   1.000
_cell.angle_alpha   90.00
_cell.angle_beta   90.00
_cell.angle_gamma   90.00
#
_symmetry.space_group_name_H-M   'P 1'
#
loop_
_entity.id
_entity.type
_entity.pdbx_description
1 polymer ?
#
loop_
_entity_poly.entity_id
_entity_poly.type
_entity_poly.pdbx_seq_one_letter_code
_entity_poly.pdbx_strand_id
1 'polypeptide(L)'
;MKTSAMPRSRYSALALACAMLDPRIASSPSKLRASSSTSISTTPLTLEQVFEYFMEMDEARELLTDISKLSPSELLFVVDVRLPRSEMDWARKKVRLTRKGWGGAYSMIRYRMDRAALGKDPYTNYTFQEILDEGGICMDQAYFAVNTAKCNGIPSAYVTGDGNRGPHAWVNLLTTDETWQSYGGYGYNTGHFSHPHNCKSKHESTLLQGMDKKVNGARLDTSLDYLSLADLFEEMQKPDCARIMLEAATQATPGSPLGWERLIALMGRPESGTKLEEWDELVAMIKRKFRSRPDYLAMAARVEDEYIFPMRDASTNKRHVARDLKKLEKETDEGRSDLTSAAIKRQADLLMENGDKAGVAALYRKSMKDYARRAEVFEALMGQYYEYVSQDQDAVLQLAKEAESSYNRYIRTKSGDYFKVKKEAAIQRRIAGYYEKGVMGKKPTPCARMRRSGRRTARRASGKKISAEVPAAFHFRVGSAVFVSGCGIPAE
;
A
#
# COMPACT_ATOMS: atom_id res chain seq x y z
N MET A 1 -49.26 -3.62 -14.86
CA MET A 1 -47.84 -3.24 -14.92
C MET A 1 -47.12 -4.21 -15.89
N LYS A 2 -46.71 -3.74 -17.04
CA LYS A 2 -45.95 -4.57 -17.99
C LYS A 2 -44.51 -4.61 -17.48
N THR A 3 -44.08 -5.72 -16.90
CA THR A 3 -42.69 -6.04 -16.66
C THR A 3 -42.04 -6.24 -18.04
N SER A 4 -41.49 -5.17 -18.59
CA SER A 4 -40.59 -5.25 -19.76
C SER A 4 -39.39 -6.10 -19.31
N ALA A 5 -39.27 -7.29 -19.93
CA ALA A 5 -38.08 -8.11 -19.74
C ALA A 5 -36.90 -7.31 -20.27
N MET A 6 -36.17 -6.64 -19.39
CA MET A 6 -34.94 -5.93 -19.75
C MET A 6 -33.92 -6.90 -20.31
N PRO A 7 -33.15 -6.49 -21.30
CA PRO A 7 -32.09 -7.32 -21.85
C PRO A 7 -31.09 -7.63 -20.75
N ARG A 8 -31.12 -8.85 -20.21
CA ARG A 8 -30.18 -9.38 -19.19
C ARG A 8 -28.70 -9.16 -19.55
N SER A 9 -28.42 -8.86 -20.82
CA SER A 9 -27.08 -8.55 -21.33
C SER A 9 -26.50 -7.22 -20.85
N ARG A 10 -27.33 -6.18 -20.57
CA ARG A 10 -26.82 -4.83 -20.23
C ARG A 10 -26.10 -4.79 -18.88
N TYR A 11 -26.54 -5.57 -17.91
CA TYR A 11 -25.98 -5.59 -16.54
C TYR A 11 -25.21 -6.89 -16.24
N SER A 12 -24.84 -7.67 -17.26
CA SER A 12 -24.05 -8.89 -17.06
C SER A 12 -22.70 -8.63 -16.41
N ALA A 13 -22.02 -7.55 -16.81
CA ALA A 13 -20.75 -7.14 -16.20
C ALA A 13 -20.93 -6.73 -14.71
N LEU A 14 -22.00 -6.03 -14.40
CA LEU A 14 -22.34 -5.66 -13.02
C LEU A 14 -22.64 -6.90 -12.16
N ALA A 15 -23.44 -7.85 -12.68
CA ALA A 15 -23.73 -9.09 -11.99
C ALA A 15 -22.47 -9.92 -11.74
N LEU A 16 -21.58 -10.00 -12.75
CA LEU A 16 -20.30 -10.69 -12.60
C LEU A 16 -19.41 -10.02 -11.55
N ALA A 17 -19.31 -8.69 -11.54
CA ALA A 17 -18.55 -7.96 -10.54
C ALA A 17 -19.08 -8.22 -9.13
N CYS A 18 -20.40 -8.22 -8.92
CA CYS A 18 -20.99 -8.56 -7.63
C CYS A 18 -20.71 -10.01 -7.21
N ALA A 19 -20.76 -10.96 -8.15
CA ALA A 19 -20.45 -12.36 -7.88
C ALA A 19 -18.98 -12.61 -7.56
N MET A 20 -18.07 -11.82 -8.15
CA MET A 20 -16.63 -11.90 -7.91
C MET A 20 -16.17 -11.20 -6.61
N LEU A 21 -17.05 -10.43 -5.97
CA LEU A 21 -16.66 -9.65 -4.79
C LEU A 21 -16.39 -10.58 -3.59
N ASP A 22 -15.24 -10.38 -2.95
CA ASP A 22 -14.92 -11.15 -1.73
C ASP A 22 -15.90 -10.81 -0.59
N PRO A 23 -16.57 -11.81 0.00
CA PRO A 23 -17.52 -11.55 1.09
C PRO A 23 -16.92 -10.82 2.29
N ARG A 24 -15.61 -10.94 2.50
CA ARG A 24 -14.87 -10.30 3.60
C ARG A 24 -14.74 -8.78 3.44
N ILE A 25 -14.87 -8.25 2.23
CA ILE A 25 -14.83 -6.79 1.96
C ILE A 25 -15.99 -6.07 2.66
N ALA A 26 -17.08 -6.77 2.86
CA ALA A 26 -18.25 -6.27 3.56
C ALA A 26 -17.99 -5.68 4.95
N SER A 27 -16.91 -6.04 5.59
CA SER A 27 -16.59 -5.66 6.97
C SER A 27 -15.58 -4.52 7.07
N SER A 28 -15.21 -3.87 5.96
CA SER A 28 -14.11 -2.92 5.90
C SER A 28 -14.30 -1.60 6.68
N PRO A 29 -15.50 -0.99 6.83
CA PRO A 29 -15.65 0.19 7.69
C PRO A 29 -15.29 -0.09 9.14
N SER A 30 -15.47 -1.34 9.61
CA SER A 30 -15.23 -1.69 11.01
C SER A 30 -13.75 -1.73 11.44
N LYS A 31 -12.81 -1.90 10.51
CA LYS A 31 -11.36 -1.88 10.85
C LYS A 31 -10.82 -0.47 11.14
N LEU A 32 -11.40 0.56 10.50
CA LEU A 32 -11.11 1.95 10.85
C LEU A 32 -11.77 2.37 12.17
N ARG A 33 -12.78 1.60 12.60
CA ARG A 33 -13.55 1.79 13.83
C ARG A 33 -13.04 1.01 15.04
N ALA A 34 -12.02 0.21 14.94
CA ALA A 34 -11.55 -0.63 16.05
C ALA A 34 -11.19 0.16 17.34
N SER A 35 -11.30 1.49 17.30
CA SER A 35 -11.13 2.38 18.45
C SER A 35 -12.43 3.02 18.96
N SER A 36 -13.60 2.86 18.30
CA SER A 36 -14.86 3.44 18.79
C SER A 36 -15.91 2.35 19.06
N SER A 37 -16.46 2.40 20.27
CA SER A 37 -17.46 1.45 20.79
C SER A 37 -18.89 1.69 20.29
N THR A 38 -19.10 2.43 19.20
CA THR A 38 -20.43 2.86 18.74
C THR A 38 -21.00 1.96 17.67
N SER A 39 -22.18 1.39 17.92
CA SER A 39 -22.94 0.56 16.99
C SER A 39 -23.60 1.40 15.89
N ILE A 40 -23.39 1.03 14.61
CA ILE A 40 -24.19 1.62 13.51
C ILE A 40 -25.59 1.03 13.59
N SER A 41 -26.58 1.89 13.65
CA SER A 41 -28.01 1.55 13.68
C SER A 41 -28.57 1.06 12.33
N THR A 42 -27.73 0.95 11.27
CA THR A 42 -28.20 0.66 9.92
C THR A 42 -27.38 -0.47 9.28
N THR A 43 -28.09 -1.49 8.79
CA THR A 43 -27.48 -2.66 8.16
C THR A 43 -26.95 -2.31 6.76
N PRO A 44 -25.69 -2.65 6.42
CA PRO A 44 -25.19 -2.54 5.06
C PRO A 44 -26.00 -3.38 4.07
N LEU A 45 -26.07 -2.93 2.82
CA LEU A 45 -26.75 -3.67 1.74
C LEU A 45 -26.09 -5.06 1.52
N THR A 46 -26.93 -6.05 1.19
CA THR A 46 -26.42 -7.33 0.66
C THR A 46 -25.88 -7.14 -0.76
N LEU A 47 -25.20 -8.16 -1.32
CA LEU A 47 -24.68 -8.07 -2.70
C LEU A 47 -25.82 -7.93 -3.73
N GLU A 48 -26.93 -8.64 -3.51
CA GLU A 48 -28.12 -8.51 -4.35
C GLU A 48 -28.69 -7.09 -4.29
N GLN A 49 -28.79 -6.52 -3.09
CA GLN A 49 -29.27 -5.16 -2.90
C GLN A 49 -28.33 -4.12 -3.49
N VAL A 50 -27.01 -4.37 -3.49
CA VAL A 50 -26.02 -3.51 -4.17
C VAL A 50 -26.21 -3.58 -5.69
N PHE A 51 -26.41 -4.77 -6.25
CA PHE A 51 -26.70 -4.95 -7.66
C PHE A 51 -28.00 -4.20 -8.06
N GLU A 52 -29.08 -4.41 -7.31
CA GLU A 52 -30.38 -3.74 -7.54
C GLU A 52 -30.23 -2.21 -7.43
N TYR A 53 -29.50 -1.72 -6.44
CA TYR A 53 -29.26 -0.29 -6.23
C TYR A 53 -28.57 0.35 -7.45
N PHE A 54 -27.48 -0.22 -7.94
CA PHE A 54 -26.76 0.35 -9.07
C PHE A 54 -27.54 0.24 -10.38
N MET A 55 -28.29 -0.84 -10.58
CA MET A 55 -29.19 -0.99 -11.71
C MET A 55 -30.29 0.09 -11.68
N GLU A 56 -30.96 0.29 -10.55
CA GLU A 56 -32.00 1.31 -10.36
C GLU A 56 -31.47 2.73 -10.61
N MET A 57 -30.25 3.03 -10.09
CA MET A 57 -29.65 4.36 -10.25
C MET A 57 -29.16 4.62 -11.68
N ASP A 58 -28.69 3.62 -12.40
CA ASP A 58 -28.29 3.74 -13.80
C ASP A 58 -29.51 3.96 -14.69
N GLU A 59 -30.61 3.22 -14.45
CA GLU A 59 -31.88 3.39 -15.16
C GLU A 59 -32.48 4.77 -14.95
N ALA A 60 -32.40 5.26 -13.71
CA ALA A 60 -32.82 6.62 -13.36
C ALA A 60 -31.89 7.72 -13.90
N ARG A 61 -30.72 7.35 -14.47
CA ARG A 61 -29.66 8.27 -14.91
C ARG A 61 -29.13 9.17 -13.78
N GLU A 62 -29.07 8.62 -12.57
CA GLU A 62 -28.61 9.32 -11.38
C GLU A 62 -27.12 9.09 -11.07
N LEU A 63 -26.44 8.23 -11.84
CA LEU A 63 -25.02 8.00 -11.73
C LEU A 63 -24.20 8.96 -12.61
N LEU A 64 -23.03 9.34 -12.15
CA LEU A 64 -22.08 10.16 -12.91
C LEU A 64 -21.28 9.35 -13.94
N THR A 65 -21.34 8.04 -13.85
CA THR A 65 -20.69 7.10 -14.78
C THR A 65 -21.75 6.18 -15.39
N ASP A 66 -21.72 6.01 -16.70
CA ASP A 66 -22.49 4.95 -17.37
C ASP A 66 -21.83 3.59 -17.03
N ILE A 67 -22.36 2.93 -15.99
CA ILE A 67 -21.79 1.68 -15.48
C ILE A 67 -21.94 0.51 -16.45
N SER A 68 -22.81 0.63 -17.45
CA SER A 68 -22.97 -0.39 -18.50
C SER A 68 -21.78 -0.46 -19.47
N LYS A 69 -20.91 0.56 -19.45
CA LYS A 69 -19.68 0.63 -20.25
C LYS A 69 -18.42 0.22 -19.49
N LEU A 70 -18.53 0.00 -18.18
CA LEU A 70 -17.42 -0.45 -17.37
C LEU A 70 -17.22 -1.97 -17.49
N SER A 71 -15.97 -2.39 -17.53
CA SER A 71 -15.61 -3.81 -17.44
C SER A 71 -15.94 -4.38 -16.05
N PRO A 72 -16.11 -5.71 -15.92
CA PRO A 72 -16.29 -6.33 -14.59
C PRO A 72 -15.17 -5.98 -13.61
N SER A 73 -13.93 -5.89 -14.10
CA SER A 73 -12.77 -5.52 -13.28
C SER A 73 -12.83 -4.07 -12.76
N GLU A 74 -13.37 -3.13 -13.53
CA GLU A 74 -13.60 -1.75 -13.09
C GLU A 74 -14.79 -1.67 -12.14
N LEU A 75 -15.86 -2.43 -12.43
CA LEU A 75 -17.06 -2.49 -11.61
C LEU A 75 -16.78 -3.04 -10.21
N LEU A 76 -15.80 -3.93 -10.04
CA LEU A 76 -15.36 -4.37 -8.71
C LEU A 76 -15.03 -3.19 -7.78
N PHE A 77 -14.47 -2.10 -8.31
CA PHE A 77 -14.13 -0.89 -7.57
C PHE A 77 -15.31 0.09 -7.41
N VAL A 78 -16.50 -0.30 -7.84
CA VAL A 78 -17.77 0.39 -7.60
C VAL A 78 -18.59 -0.40 -6.58
N VAL A 79 -18.78 -1.70 -6.81
CA VAL A 79 -19.68 -2.55 -6.03
C VAL A 79 -19.11 -2.99 -4.67
N ASP A 80 -17.84 -2.76 -4.40
CA ASP A 80 -17.21 -3.02 -3.10
C ASP A 80 -17.60 -1.96 -2.03
N VAL A 81 -18.60 -1.14 -2.32
CA VAL A 81 -19.25 -0.23 -1.37
C VAL A 81 -20.43 -0.95 -0.68
N ARG A 82 -20.29 -1.24 0.61
CA ARG A 82 -21.35 -1.88 1.40
C ARG A 82 -21.78 -0.94 2.53
N LEU A 83 -22.61 -0.01 2.15
CA LEU A 83 -23.17 1.00 3.03
C LEU A 83 -24.70 0.82 3.13
N PRO A 84 -25.35 1.37 4.15
CA PRO A 84 -26.79 1.52 4.15
C PRO A 84 -27.26 2.35 2.95
N ARG A 85 -28.39 2.01 2.37
CA ARG A 85 -28.97 2.75 1.25
C ARG A 85 -29.09 4.25 1.53
N SER A 86 -29.46 4.62 2.75
CA SER A 86 -29.56 6.01 3.19
C SER A 86 -28.24 6.79 3.04
N GLU A 87 -27.12 6.17 3.38
CA GLU A 87 -25.78 6.77 3.22
C GLU A 87 -25.41 6.91 1.73
N MET A 88 -25.71 5.90 0.92
CA MET A 88 -25.45 5.95 -0.52
C MET A 88 -26.28 7.04 -1.20
N ASP A 89 -27.57 7.15 -0.86
CA ASP A 89 -28.45 8.20 -1.36
C ASP A 89 -28.02 9.58 -0.87
N TRP A 90 -27.58 9.69 0.39
CA TRP A 90 -27.01 10.93 0.93
C TRP A 90 -25.79 11.39 0.11
N ALA A 91 -24.84 10.48 -0.14
CA ALA A 91 -23.65 10.79 -0.92
C ALA A 91 -23.98 11.36 -2.30
N ARG A 92 -24.92 10.72 -3.05
CA ARG A 92 -25.33 11.20 -4.37
C ARG A 92 -26.03 12.57 -4.31
N LYS A 93 -26.87 12.80 -3.31
CA LYS A 93 -27.67 14.03 -3.19
C LYS A 93 -26.88 15.21 -2.63
N LYS A 94 -25.88 14.96 -1.78
CA LYS A 94 -25.17 16.03 -1.04
C LYS A 94 -23.80 16.36 -1.61
N VAL A 95 -23.06 15.38 -2.14
CA VAL A 95 -21.75 15.64 -2.75
C VAL A 95 -21.94 16.10 -4.20
N ARG A 96 -21.88 17.41 -4.42
CA ARG A 96 -22.17 18.08 -5.70
C ARG A 96 -20.89 18.33 -6.51
N LEU A 97 -20.21 17.26 -6.90
CA LEU A 97 -19.02 17.32 -7.75
C LEU A 97 -19.30 16.69 -9.12
N THR A 98 -18.59 17.14 -10.14
CA THR A 98 -18.59 16.47 -11.45
C THR A 98 -17.65 15.25 -11.38
N ARG A 99 -17.84 14.26 -12.26
CA ARG A 99 -16.92 13.12 -12.34
C ARG A 99 -15.46 13.57 -12.48
N LYS A 100 -15.18 14.55 -13.35
CA LYS A 100 -13.83 15.09 -13.56
C LYS A 100 -13.27 15.78 -12.31
N GLY A 101 -14.12 16.41 -11.52
CA GLY A 101 -13.73 17.14 -10.30
C GLY A 101 -13.74 16.30 -9.03
N TRP A 102 -14.02 14.99 -9.11
CA TRP A 102 -14.25 14.16 -7.92
C TRP A 102 -13.05 14.05 -6.97
N GLY A 103 -11.85 14.21 -7.48
CA GLY A 103 -10.65 14.30 -6.63
C GLY A 103 -10.74 15.38 -5.54
N GLY A 104 -11.57 16.42 -5.76
CA GLY A 104 -11.86 17.46 -4.78
C GLY A 104 -12.63 16.97 -3.55
N ALA A 105 -13.31 15.82 -3.61
CA ALA A 105 -14.03 15.24 -2.47
C ALA A 105 -13.11 14.98 -1.27
N TYR A 106 -11.85 14.62 -1.52
CA TYR A 106 -10.85 14.47 -0.48
C TYR A 106 -10.65 15.75 0.34
N SER A 107 -10.60 16.90 -0.32
CA SER A 107 -10.37 18.21 0.30
C SER A 107 -11.64 18.84 0.89
N MET A 108 -12.82 18.25 0.66
CA MET A 108 -14.05 18.71 1.32
C MET A 108 -13.99 18.51 2.83
N ILE A 109 -13.27 17.50 3.27
CA ILE A 109 -13.14 17.17 4.69
C ILE A 109 -12.02 18.01 5.29
N ARG A 110 -12.40 18.91 6.22
CA ARG A 110 -11.45 19.75 6.95
C ARG A 110 -10.47 18.89 7.76
N TYR A 111 -9.16 19.10 7.56
CA TYR A 111 -8.16 18.33 8.29
C TYR A 111 -8.11 18.72 9.78
N ARG A 112 -8.16 17.72 10.68
CA ARG A 112 -8.17 17.90 12.13
C ARG A 112 -6.83 17.52 12.76
N MET A 113 -5.99 18.52 12.99
CA MET A 113 -4.70 18.32 13.67
C MET A 113 -4.85 17.81 15.11
N ASP A 114 -5.90 18.21 15.82
CA ASP A 114 -6.22 17.73 17.17
C ASP A 114 -6.53 16.22 17.16
N ARG A 115 -7.28 15.72 16.20
CA ARG A 115 -7.51 14.27 15.99
C ARG A 115 -6.20 13.54 15.67
N ALA A 116 -5.36 14.09 14.79
CA ALA A 116 -4.06 13.53 14.44
C ALA A 116 -3.11 13.43 15.64
N ALA A 117 -3.13 14.44 16.51
CA ALA A 117 -2.24 14.55 17.66
C ALA A 117 -2.73 13.75 18.88
N LEU A 118 -4.04 13.78 19.17
CA LEU A 118 -4.62 13.24 20.39
C LEU A 118 -5.30 11.88 20.19
N GLY A 119 -5.55 11.46 18.94
CA GLY A 119 -6.24 10.21 18.63
C GLY A 119 -7.72 10.20 19.01
N LYS A 120 -8.31 11.38 19.29
CA LYS A 120 -9.74 11.47 19.67
C LYS A 120 -10.62 11.25 18.45
N ASP A 121 -11.60 10.37 18.60
CA ASP A 121 -12.63 10.15 17.60
C ASP A 121 -13.78 11.13 17.83
N PRO A 122 -14.09 12.04 16.88
CA PRO A 122 -15.18 13.02 17.03
C PRO A 122 -16.54 12.46 16.65
N TYR A 123 -16.60 11.26 16.05
CA TYR A 123 -17.82 10.73 15.46
C TYR A 123 -18.61 9.85 16.41
N THR A 124 -19.93 9.91 16.30
CA THR A 124 -20.86 9.01 16.98
C THR A 124 -21.15 7.79 16.13
N ASN A 125 -21.52 7.99 14.85
CA ASN A 125 -21.95 6.94 13.93
C ASN A 125 -21.03 6.77 12.72
N TYR A 126 -20.06 7.68 12.52
CA TYR A 126 -19.13 7.70 11.39
C TYR A 126 -19.87 7.79 10.04
N THR A 127 -20.96 8.56 9.99
CA THR A 127 -21.71 8.82 8.76
C THR A 127 -20.97 9.84 7.88
N PHE A 128 -21.31 9.91 6.60
CA PHE A 128 -20.74 10.93 5.70
C PHE A 128 -21.05 12.35 6.17
N GLN A 129 -22.25 12.55 6.71
CA GLN A 129 -22.62 13.84 7.28
C GLN A 129 -21.72 14.21 8.46
N GLU A 130 -21.53 13.30 9.42
CA GLU A 130 -20.63 13.56 10.57
C GLU A 130 -19.18 13.82 10.14
N ILE A 131 -18.68 13.06 9.15
CA ILE A 131 -17.33 13.25 8.64
C ILE A 131 -17.19 14.63 7.97
N LEU A 132 -18.22 15.07 7.22
CA LEU A 132 -18.22 16.38 6.58
C LEU A 132 -18.27 17.51 7.60
N ASP A 133 -19.10 17.39 8.62
CA ASP A 133 -19.33 18.45 9.62
C ASP A 133 -18.16 18.55 10.61
N GLU A 134 -17.71 17.42 11.13
CA GLU A 134 -16.65 17.36 12.13
C GLU A 134 -15.24 17.52 11.54
N GLY A 135 -15.06 17.17 10.27
CA GLY A 135 -13.74 17.04 9.66
C GLY A 135 -13.01 15.79 10.16
N GLY A 136 -11.81 15.53 9.64
CA GLY A 136 -11.08 14.30 9.96
C GLY A 136 -9.60 14.37 9.64
N ILE A 137 -8.94 13.21 9.63
CA ILE A 137 -7.56 13.04 9.17
C ILE A 137 -7.53 12.42 7.78
N CYS A 138 -6.35 12.17 7.23
CA CYS A 138 -6.20 11.60 5.89
C CYS A 138 -7.03 10.33 5.65
N MET A 139 -7.20 9.48 6.68
CA MET A 139 -8.02 8.28 6.59
C MET A 139 -9.51 8.61 6.38
N ASP A 140 -10.03 9.60 7.08
CA ASP A 140 -11.42 10.04 6.97
C ASP A 140 -11.66 10.74 5.64
N GLN A 141 -10.70 11.56 5.19
CA GLN A 141 -10.73 12.23 3.89
C GLN A 141 -10.76 11.21 2.75
N ALA A 142 -9.88 10.20 2.80
CA ALA A 142 -9.82 9.15 1.78
C ALA A 142 -11.08 8.26 1.81
N TYR A 143 -11.57 7.88 3.01
CA TYR A 143 -12.80 7.12 3.17
C TYR A 143 -14.00 7.83 2.56
N PHE A 144 -14.17 9.12 2.88
CA PHE A 144 -15.24 9.95 2.32
C PHE A 144 -15.14 10.03 0.80
N ALA A 145 -13.97 10.38 0.26
CA ALA A 145 -13.78 10.54 -1.17
C ALA A 145 -14.03 9.26 -1.97
N VAL A 146 -13.53 8.12 -1.48
CA VAL A 146 -13.70 6.80 -2.13
C VAL A 146 -15.17 6.37 -2.13
N ASN A 147 -15.79 6.34 -0.96
CA ASN A 147 -17.14 5.76 -0.86
C ASN A 147 -18.20 6.66 -1.50
N THR A 148 -18.05 7.98 -1.41
CA THR A 148 -18.95 8.90 -2.13
C THR A 148 -18.77 8.81 -3.66
N ALA A 149 -17.54 8.54 -4.15
CA ALA A 149 -17.29 8.24 -5.57
C ALA A 149 -18.03 6.99 -6.02
N LYS A 150 -17.89 5.88 -5.27
CA LYS A 150 -18.57 4.61 -5.57
C LYS A 150 -20.08 4.78 -5.62
N CYS A 151 -20.67 5.49 -4.65
CA CYS A 151 -22.11 5.78 -4.65
C CYS A 151 -22.59 6.51 -5.91
N ASN A 152 -21.69 7.20 -6.61
CA ASN A 152 -21.95 7.89 -7.90
C ASN A 152 -21.52 7.06 -9.13
N GLY A 153 -21.20 5.77 -8.97
CA GLY A 153 -20.77 4.89 -10.04
C GLY A 153 -19.33 5.11 -10.50
N ILE A 154 -18.50 5.83 -9.74
CA ILE A 154 -17.11 6.11 -10.11
C ILE A 154 -16.20 5.04 -9.48
N PRO A 155 -15.50 4.22 -10.30
CA PRO A 155 -14.53 3.26 -9.78
C PRO A 155 -13.45 3.95 -8.97
N SER A 156 -13.25 3.49 -7.73
CA SER A 156 -12.32 4.13 -6.80
C SER A 156 -11.71 3.15 -5.80
N ALA A 157 -10.49 3.41 -5.37
CA ALA A 157 -9.76 2.60 -4.41
C ALA A 157 -9.25 3.44 -3.24
N TYR A 158 -9.44 2.92 -2.03
CA TYR A 158 -8.86 3.45 -0.81
C TYR A 158 -7.42 2.96 -0.70
N VAL A 159 -6.47 3.88 -0.69
CA VAL A 159 -5.04 3.59 -0.70
C VAL A 159 -4.41 4.04 0.61
N THR A 160 -3.56 3.19 1.18
CA THR A 160 -2.76 3.52 2.36
C THR A 160 -1.28 3.24 2.07
N GLY A 161 -0.40 4.01 2.69
CA GLY A 161 1.04 3.84 2.54
C GLY A 161 1.84 4.82 3.36
N ASP A 162 3.14 4.86 3.10
CA ASP A 162 4.05 5.80 3.73
C ASP A 162 4.42 6.90 2.74
N GLY A 163 4.33 8.14 3.18
CA GLY A 163 4.80 9.30 2.47
C GLY A 163 5.97 9.97 3.18
N ASN A 164 6.50 11.04 2.60
CA ASN A 164 7.59 11.82 3.18
C ASN A 164 7.26 12.46 4.54
N ARG A 165 5.98 12.45 4.94
CA ARG A 165 5.48 12.95 6.24
C ARG A 165 4.99 11.85 7.18
N GLY A 166 5.19 10.57 6.82
CA GLY A 166 4.75 9.40 7.56
C GLY A 166 3.53 8.70 6.97
N PRO A 167 2.87 7.80 7.73
CA PRO A 167 1.70 7.06 7.26
C PRO A 167 0.61 7.97 6.73
N HIS A 168 0.03 7.60 5.59
CA HIS A 168 -0.96 8.40 4.89
C HIS A 168 -2.03 7.54 4.23
N ALA A 169 -3.19 8.14 3.95
CA ALA A 169 -4.26 7.55 3.17
C ALA A 169 -4.71 8.52 2.08
N TRP A 170 -5.01 7.99 0.90
CA TRP A 170 -5.47 8.75 -0.27
C TRP A 170 -6.41 7.94 -1.14
N VAL A 171 -6.83 8.48 -2.27
CA VAL A 171 -7.77 7.85 -3.18
C VAL A 171 -7.20 7.75 -4.58
N ASN A 172 -7.39 6.61 -5.24
CA ASN A 172 -7.26 6.47 -6.67
C ASN A 172 -8.65 6.40 -7.31
N LEU A 173 -8.87 7.18 -8.36
CA LEU A 173 -10.15 7.31 -9.08
C LEU A 173 -9.95 7.01 -10.56
N LEU A 174 -10.91 6.31 -11.17
CA LEU A 174 -11.00 6.22 -12.62
C LEU A 174 -11.67 7.49 -13.18
N THR A 175 -10.90 8.29 -13.90
CA THR A 175 -11.34 9.58 -14.45
C THR A 175 -12.24 9.42 -15.69
N THR A 176 -12.75 10.54 -16.21
CA THR A 176 -13.51 10.58 -17.46
C THR A 176 -12.70 10.12 -18.66
N ASP A 177 -11.39 10.27 -18.62
CA ASP A 177 -10.47 9.91 -19.71
C ASP A 177 -10.02 8.44 -19.61
N GLU A 178 -10.74 7.63 -18.83
CA GLU A 178 -10.46 6.20 -18.58
C GLU A 178 -9.04 5.95 -18.05
N THR A 179 -8.52 6.93 -17.29
CA THR A 179 -7.22 6.85 -16.62
C THR A 179 -7.40 6.78 -15.11
N TRP A 180 -6.58 5.99 -14.44
CA TRP A 180 -6.51 5.98 -13.00
C TRP A 180 -5.61 7.10 -12.50
N GLN A 181 -6.11 7.91 -11.57
CA GLN A 181 -5.38 9.04 -11.00
C GLN A 181 -5.45 9.05 -9.48
N SER A 182 -4.36 9.48 -8.86
CA SER A 182 -4.21 9.59 -7.41
C SER A 182 -4.53 11.00 -6.92
N TYR A 183 -5.33 11.11 -5.86
CA TYR A 183 -5.70 12.38 -5.23
C TYR A 183 -5.52 12.32 -3.72
N GLY A 184 -5.06 13.43 -3.13
CA GLY A 184 -4.82 13.52 -1.68
C GLY A 184 -3.53 12.85 -1.22
N GLY A 185 -2.76 12.23 -2.13
CA GLY A 185 -1.44 11.67 -1.84
C GLY A 185 -0.36 12.75 -1.75
N TYR A 186 0.68 12.47 -0.99
CA TYR A 186 1.95 13.19 -1.11
C TYR A 186 2.75 12.51 -2.22
N GLY A 187 3.51 13.21 -3.01
CA GLY A 187 4.49 12.61 -3.90
C GLY A 187 5.37 11.61 -3.13
N TYR A 188 5.75 10.48 -3.74
CA TYR A 188 6.67 9.51 -3.14
C TYR A 188 6.06 8.43 -2.25
N ASN A 189 4.96 7.86 -2.63
CA ASN A 189 4.26 6.91 -1.79
C ASN A 189 4.41 5.48 -2.27
N THR A 190 4.49 4.59 -1.30
CA THR A 190 4.31 3.16 -1.47
C THR A 190 2.87 2.82 -1.17
N GLY A 191 1.97 3.21 -2.07
CA GLY A 191 0.54 3.02 -1.87
C GLY A 191 0.10 1.59 -2.10
N HIS A 192 -0.73 1.07 -1.18
CA HIS A 192 -1.35 -0.23 -1.31
C HIS A 192 -2.85 -0.13 -1.05
N PHE A 193 -3.61 -0.95 -1.76
CA PHE A 193 -5.05 -1.11 -1.56
C PHE A 193 -5.41 -2.59 -1.40
N SER A 194 -6.56 -2.87 -0.79
CA SER A 194 -7.11 -4.21 -0.75
C SER A 194 -7.88 -4.49 -2.04
N HIS A 195 -7.51 -5.52 -2.78
CA HIS A 195 -8.18 -5.85 -4.04
C HIS A 195 -9.58 -6.40 -3.78
N PRO A 196 -10.64 -5.87 -4.42
CA PRO A 196 -12.03 -6.22 -4.10
C PRO A 196 -12.38 -7.70 -4.28
N HIS A 197 -11.75 -8.39 -5.21
CA HIS A 197 -12.04 -9.80 -5.50
C HIS A 197 -11.49 -10.78 -4.44
N ASN A 198 -10.35 -10.49 -3.82
CA ASN A 198 -9.68 -11.50 -2.97
C ASN A 198 -9.07 -10.94 -1.68
N CYS A 199 -9.33 -9.69 -1.35
CA CYS A 199 -8.76 -8.95 -0.21
C CYS A 199 -7.23 -8.95 -0.12
N LYS A 200 -6.51 -9.35 -1.17
CA LYS A 200 -5.06 -9.29 -1.19
C LYS A 200 -4.58 -7.85 -1.32
N SER A 201 -3.55 -7.50 -0.56
CA SER A 201 -2.90 -6.20 -0.71
C SER A 201 -2.22 -6.13 -2.07
N LYS A 202 -2.51 -5.07 -2.83
CA LYS A 202 -1.91 -4.77 -4.12
C LYS A 202 -1.30 -3.38 -4.09
N HIS A 203 -0.16 -3.20 -4.76
CA HIS A 203 0.42 -1.89 -4.96
C HIS A 203 -0.46 -1.07 -5.91
N GLU A 204 -0.57 0.24 -5.68
CA GLU A 204 -1.42 1.14 -6.50
C GLU A 204 -1.02 1.20 -7.98
N SER A 205 0.23 0.84 -8.33
CA SER A 205 0.66 0.69 -9.72
C SER A 205 -0.20 -0.32 -10.51
N THR A 206 -0.83 -1.26 -9.81
CA THR A 206 -1.81 -2.18 -10.42
C THR A 206 -2.96 -1.42 -11.07
N LEU A 207 -3.45 -0.36 -10.46
CA LEU A 207 -4.47 0.52 -11.03
C LEU A 207 -3.87 1.55 -12.00
N LEU A 208 -2.89 2.34 -11.50
CA LEU A 208 -2.33 3.47 -12.25
C LEU A 208 -1.58 3.08 -13.53
N GLN A 209 -1.13 1.85 -13.61
CA GLN A 209 -0.39 1.33 -14.76
C GLN A 209 -1.04 0.08 -15.37
N GLY A 210 -1.55 -0.82 -14.51
CA GLY A 210 -2.09 -2.10 -14.93
C GLY A 210 -3.47 -2.01 -15.55
N MET A 211 -4.35 -1.20 -14.99
CA MET A 211 -5.75 -1.05 -15.41
C MET A 211 -6.03 0.28 -16.11
N ASP A 212 -5.00 1.03 -16.48
CA ASP A 212 -5.14 2.31 -17.15
C ASP A 212 -5.21 2.12 -18.66
N LYS A 213 -6.34 2.47 -19.29
CA LYS A 213 -6.55 2.31 -20.75
C LYS A 213 -5.66 3.22 -21.57
N LYS A 214 -5.26 4.39 -21.04
CA LYS A 214 -4.34 5.28 -21.74
C LYS A 214 -2.93 4.69 -21.80
N VAL A 215 -2.52 3.96 -20.77
CA VAL A 215 -1.22 3.30 -20.71
C VAL A 215 -1.21 2.01 -21.55
N ASN A 216 -2.29 1.23 -21.51
CA ASN A 216 -2.34 -0.12 -22.09
C ASN A 216 -3.09 -0.20 -23.43
N GLY A 217 -3.82 0.87 -23.80
CA GLY A 217 -4.54 0.95 -25.07
C GLY A 217 -5.79 0.05 -25.14
N ALA A 218 -6.35 -0.06 -26.35
CA ALA A 218 -7.57 -0.81 -26.62
C ALA A 218 -7.46 -2.34 -26.36
N ARG A 219 -6.24 -2.86 -26.18
CA ARG A 219 -6.01 -4.29 -25.90
C ARG A 219 -6.12 -4.66 -24.41
N LEU A 220 -6.40 -3.67 -23.53
CA LEU A 220 -6.53 -3.96 -22.10
C LEU A 220 -7.67 -4.95 -21.85
N ASP A 221 -8.85 -4.72 -22.45
CA ASP A 221 -9.99 -5.62 -22.27
C ASP A 221 -9.67 -7.04 -22.76
N THR A 222 -9.03 -7.17 -23.93
CA THR A 222 -8.55 -8.47 -24.44
C THR A 222 -7.57 -9.15 -23.47
N SER A 223 -6.67 -8.39 -22.86
CA SER A 223 -5.75 -8.93 -21.86
C SER A 223 -6.48 -9.42 -20.60
N LEU A 224 -7.50 -8.68 -20.15
CA LEU A 224 -8.34 -9.09 -19.01
C LEU A 224 -9.15 -10.36 -19.34
N ASP A 225 -9.62 -10.51 -20.58
CA ASP A 225 -10.28 -11.74 -21.04
C ASP A 225 -9.32 -12.93 -20.99
N TYR A 226 -8.08 -12.76 -21.47
CA TYR A 226 -7.06 -13.82 -21.35
C TYR A 226 -6.75 -14.18 -19.89
N LEU A 227 -6.71 -13.21 -18.98
CA LEU A 227 -6.53 -13.48 -17.55
C LEU A 227 -7.70 -14.29 -16.99
N SER A 228 -8.93 -13.96 -17.36
CA SER A 228 -10.12 -14.70 -16.95
C SER A 228 -10.14 -16.13 -17.49
N LEU A 229 -9.71 -16.31 -18.75
CA LEU A 229 -9.55 -17.65 -19.33
C LEU A 229 -8.44 -18.45 -18.63
N ALA A 230 -7.35 -17.79 -18.22
CA ALA A 230 -6.31 -18.44 -17.45
C ALA A 230 -6.83 -18.94 -16.10
N ASP A 231 -7.65 -18.14 -15.40
CA ASP A 231 -8.30 -18.56 -14.16
C ASP A 231 -9.17 -19.80 -14.36
N LEU A 232 -9.99 -19.80 -15.43
CA LEU A 232 -10.82 -20.95 -15.77
C LEU A 232 -9.98 -22.21 -16.05
N PHE A 233 -8.88 -22.08 -16.81
CA PHE A 233 -8.01 -23.22 -17.08
C PHE A 233 -7.27 -23.73 -15.83
N GLU A 234 -6.92 -22.83 -14.89
CA GLU A 234 -6.37 -23.25 -13.59
C GLU A 234 -7.39 -24.03 -12.77
N GLU A 235 -8.66 -23.57 -12.71
CA GLU A 235 -9.76 -24.31 -12.06
C GLU A 235 -10.00 -25.68 -12.69
N MET A 236 -9.86 -25.77 -14.03
CA MET A 236 -9.93 -27.03 -14.77
C MET A 236 -8.69 -27.91 -14.64
N GLN A 237 -7.70 -27.51 -13.83
CA GLN A 237 -6.41 -28.21 -13.68
C GLN A 237 -5.65 -28.40 -14.99
N LYS A 238 -5.69 -27.39 -15.88
CA LYS A 238 -4.97 -27.35 -17.16
C LYS A 238 -3.91 -26.24 -17.16
N PRO A 239 -2.80 -26.40 -16.42
CA PRO A 239 -1.79 -25.36 -16.23
C PRO A 239 -1.13 -24.92 -17.56
N ASP A 240 -0.94 -25.83 -18.52
CA ASP A 240 -0.36 -25.48 -19.82
C ASP A 240 -1.25 -24.53 -20.60
N CYS A 241 -2.58 -24.75 -20.60
CA CYS A 241 -3.54 -23.84 -21.23
C CYS A 241 -3.57 -22.50 -20.50
N ALA A 242 -3.54 -22.50 -19.17
CA ALA A 242 -3.46 -21.29 -18.37
C ALA A 242 -2.19 -20.49 -18.71
N ARG A 243 -1.04 -21.15 -18.84
CA ARG A 243 0.23 -20.51 -19.24
C ARG A 243 0.12 -19.80 -20.59
N ILE A 244 -0.43 -20.46 -21.59
CA ILE A 244 -0.65 -19.86 -22.93
C ILE A 244 -1.50 -18.60 -22.82
N MET A 245 -2.57 -18.62 -22.03
CA MET A 245 -3.43 -17.45 -21.83
C MET A 245 -2.68 -16.33 -21.10
N LEU A 246 -1.88 -16.63 -20.10
CA LEU A 246 -1.09 -15.64 -19.36
C LEU A 246 0.00 -15.01 -20.25
N GLU A 247 0.65 -15.79 -21.09
CA GLU A 247 1.60 -15.28 -22.09
C GLU A 247 0.89 -14.37 -23.10
N ALA A 248 -0.30 -14.75 -23.59
CA ALA A 248 -1.11 -13.91 -24.45
C ALA A 248 -1.53 -12.60 -23.77
N ALA A 249 -1.90 -12.65 -22.49
CA ALA A 249 -2.20 -11.46 -21.69
C ALA A 249 -1.01 -10.50 -21.60
N THR A 250 0.20 -11.02 -21.33
CA THR A 250 1.43 -10.21 -21.29
C THR A 250 1.80 -9.60 -22.64
N GLN A 251 1.48 -10.29 -23.73
CA GLN A 251 1.69 -9.77 -25.09
C GLN A 251 0.65 -8.70 -25.47
N ALA A 252 -0.61 -8.89 -25.09
CA ALA A 252 -1.67 -7.93 -25.36
C ALA A 252 -1.42 -6.60 -24.65
N THR A 253 -1.04 -6.62 -23.37
CA THR A 253 -0.73 -5.44 -22.57
C THR A 253 0.62 -5.56 -21.85
N PRO A 254 1.75 -5.41 -22.59
CA PRO A 254 3.09 -5.57 -21.99
C PRO A 254 3.38 -4.58 -20.85
N GLY A 255 2.63 -3.47 -20.79
CA GLY A 255 2.73 -2.44 -19.75
C GLY A 255 1.94 -2.73 -18.48
N SER A 256 1.01 -3.71 -18.50
CA SER A 256 0.24 -4.12 -17.32
C SER A 256 1.01 -5.13 -16.46
N PRO A 257 1.06 -4.97 -15.12
CA PRO A 257 1.69 -5.94 -14.24
C PRO A 257 0.88 -7.24 -14.12
N LEU A 258 -0.42 -7.21 -14.41
CA LEU A 258 -1.36 -8.28 -14.07
C LEU A 258 -0.97 -9.62 -14.72
N GLY A 259 -0.70 -9.61 -16.03
CA GLY A 259 -0.27 -10.81 -16.75
C GLY A 259 1.06 -11.35 -16.24
N TRP A 260 2.02 -10.46 -16.00
CA TRP A 260 3.35 -10.86 -15.49
C TRP A 260 3.30 -11.46 -14.11
N GLU A 261 2.57 -10.85 -13.17
CA GLU A 261 2.40 -11.37 -11.81
C GLU A 261 1.78 -12.77 -11.80
N ARG A 262 0.78 -13.00 -12.65
CA ARG A 262 0.08 -14.28 -12.76
C ARG A 262 0.96 -15.34 -13.43
N LEU A 263 1.68 -14.98 -14.49
CA LEU A 263 2.63 -15.87 -15.17
C LEU A 263 3.74 -16.33 -14.21
N ILE A 264 4.35 -15.40 -13.46
CA ILE A 264 5.34 -15.71 -12.44
C ILE A 264 4.77 -16.67 -11.39
N ALA A 265 3.55 -16.42 -10.91
CA ALA A 265 2.91 -17.26 -9.91
C ALA A 265 2.63 -18.67 -10.41
N LEU A 266 2.25 -18.82 -11.68
CA LEU A 266 2.04 -20.13 -12.31
C LEU A 266 3.37 -20.87 -12.51
N MET A 267 4.38 -20.21 -13.08
CA MET A 267 5.71 -20.76 -13.31
C MET A 267 6.43 -21.14 -12.01
N GLY A 268 6.15 -20.46 -10.90
CA GLY A 268 6.75 -20.72 -9.59
C GLY A 268 6.16 -21.92 -8.85
N ARG A 269 5.14 -22.57 -9.37
CA ARG A 269 4.59 -23.78 -8.74
C ARG A 269 5.56 -24.94 -8.89
N PRO A 270 5.73 -25.77 -7.85
CA PRO A 270 6.66 -26.90 -7.92
C PRO A 270 6.41 -27.84 -9.09
N GLU A 271 5.13 -28.06 -9.43
CA GLU A 271 4.69 -28.91 -10.53
C GLU A 271 4.92 -28.31 -11.92
N SER A 272 5.25 -27.02 -12.03
CA SER A 272 5.48 -26.37 -13.34
C SER A 272 6.73 -26.85 -14.04
N GLY A 273 7.72 -27.36 -13.28
CA GLY A 273 8.99 -27.81 -13.83
C GLY A 273 9.78 -26.72 -14.57
N THR A 274 9.51 -25.44 -14.28
CA THR A 274 10.14 -24.30 -14.96
C THR A 274 11.66 -24.32 -14.79
N LYS A 275 12.38 -24.26 -15.91
CA LYS A 275 13.83 -24.32 -15.96
C LYS A 275 14.47 -22.95 -15.73
N LEU A 276 15.77 -22.96 -15.36
CA LEU A 276 16.53 -21.75 -15.11
C LEU A 276 16.54 -20.80 -16.33
N GLU A 277 16.66 -21.36 -17.52
CA GLU A 277 16.70 -20.61 -18.77
C GLU A 277 15.38 -19.85 -19.00
N GLU A 278 14.23 -20.45 -18.69
CA GLU A 278 12.92 -19.83 -18.84
C GLU A 278 12.75 -18.67 -17.83
N TRP A 279 13.26 -18.84 -16.60
CA TRP A 279 13.29 -17.74 -15.62
C TRP A 279 14.19 -16.60 -16.06
N ASP A 280 15.35 -16.90 -16.64
CA ASP A 280 16.27 -15.89 -17.15
C ASP A 280 15.66 -15.09 -18.30
N GLU A 281 15.00 -15.76 -19.23
CA GLU A 281 14.29 -15.10 -20.33
C GLU A 281 13.18 -14.20 -19.81
N LEU A 282 12.37 -14.68 -18.88
CA LEU A 282 11.28 -13.89 -18.27
C LEU A 282 11.81 -12.63 -17.60
N VAL A 283 12.84 -12.76 -16.73
CA VAL A 283 13.45 -11.64 -16.04
C VAL A 283 14.10 -10.65 -17.01
N ALA A 284 14.82 -11.15 -18.03
CA ALA A 284 15.40 -10.30 -19.06
C ALA A 284 14.33 -9.51 -19.83
N MET A 285 13.20 -10.15 -20.11
CA MET A 285 12.07 -9.51 -20.78
C MET A 285 11.44 -8.44 -19.92
N ILE A 286 11.16 -8.71 -18.63
CA ILE A 286 10.64 -7.74 -17.68
C ILE A 286 11.60 -6.54 -17.56
N LYS A 287 12.89 -6.78 -17.32
CA LYS A 287 13.90 -5.70 -17.18
C LYS A 287 14.03 -4.86 -18.45
N ARG A 288 13.88 -5.45 -19.64
CA ARG A 288 13.93 -4.73 -20.92
C ARG A 288 12.66 -3.89 -21.16
N LYS A 289 11.48 -4.47 -20.90
CA LYS A 289 10.19 -3.81 -21.12
C LYS A 289 9.93 -2.68 -20.13
N PHE A 290 10.34 -2.85 -18.90
CA PHE A 290 10.02 -1.96 -17.78
C PHE A 290 11.24 -1.24 -17.19
N ARG A 291 12.26 -0.99 -18.01
CA ARG A 291 13.53 -0.40 -17.54
C ARG A 291 13.39 0.90 -16.75
N SER A 292 12.34 1.69 -17.02
CA SER A 292 12.05 2.97 -16.35
C SER A 292 10.94 2.87 -15.30
N ARG A 293 10.56 1.66 -14.89
CA ARG A 293 9.47 1.42 -13.93
C ARG A 293 9.99 0.64 -12.73
N PRO A 294 10.30 1.31 -11.62
CA PRO A 294 10.94 0.70 -10.46
C PRO A 294 10.21 -0.49 -9.88
N ASP A 295 8.87 -0.46 -9.85
CA ASP A 295 8.04 -1.56 -9.32
C ASP A 295 8.25 -2.88 -10.07
N TYR A 296 8.40 -2.81 -11.39
CA TYR A 296 8.65 -4.00 -12.21
C TYR A 296 10.10 -4.47 -12.12
N LEU A 297 11.04 -3.56 -11.90
CA LEU A 297 12.40 -3.94 -11.60
C LEU A 297 12.48 -4.66 -10.24
N ALA A 298 11.70 -4.21 -9.26
CA ALA A 298 11.56 -4.90 -7.97
C ALA A 298 10.87 -6.26 -8.12
N MET A 299 9.87 -6.38 -9.01
CA MET A 299 9.24 -7.67 -9.34
C MET A 299 10.27 -8.63 -9.96
N ALA A 300 11.06 -8.18 -10.94
CA ALA A 300 12.13 -8.97 -11.54
C ALA A 300 13.17 -9.41 -10.51
N ALA A 301 13.53 -8.50 -9.59
CA ALA A 301 14.45 -8.82 -8.50
C ALA A 301 13.92 -9.91 -7.57
N ARG A 302 12.63 -9.89 -7.23
CA ARG A 302 12.01 -10.98 -6.43
C ARG A 302 12.07 -12.33 -7.15
N VAL A 303 11.81 -12.35 -8.46
CA VAL A 303 11.95 -13.59 -9.26
C VAL A 303 13.39 -14.11 -9.25
N GLU A 304 14.37 -13.23 -9.33
CA GLU A 304 15.78 -13.63 -9.23
C GLU A 304 16.10 -14.24 -7.86
N ASP A 305 15.64 -13.62 -6.77
CA ASP A 305 15.90 -14.09 -5.41
C ASP A 305 15.22 -15.44 -5.14
N GLU A 306 13.98 -15.60 -5.60
CA GLU A 306 13.15 -16.77 -5.27
C GLU A 306 13.45 -17.98 -6.16
N TYR A 307 13.73 -17.76 -7.45
CA TYR A 307 13.80 -18.86 -8.42
C TYR A 307 15.14 -18.99 -9.14
N ILE A 308 15.93 -17.91 -9.29
CA ILE A 308 17.18 -17.95 -10.06
C ILE A 308 18.40 -18.12 -9.17
N PHE A 309 18.50 -17.30 -8.12
CA PHE A 309 19.69 -17.31 -7.26
C PHE A 309 19.92 -18.64 -6.52
N PRO A 310 18.90 -19.37 -6.07
CA PRO A 310 19.09 -20.71 -5.51
C PRO A 310 19.71 -21.72 -6.49
N MET A 311 19.58 -21.48 -7.80
CA MET A 311 20.11 -22.34 -8.86
C MET A 311 21.48 -21.89 -9.39
N ARG A 312 22.04 -20.76 -8.87
CA ARG A 312 23.29 -20.15 -9.35
C ARG A 312 24.35 -20.03 -8.27
N ASP A 313 25.59 -19.82 -8.70
CA ASP A 313 26.70 -19.57 -7.78
C ASP A 313 26.60 -18.16 -7.14
N ALA A 314 27.01 -18.09 -5.87
CA ALA A 314 26.91 -16.89 -5.04
C ALA A 314 27.72 -15.70 -5.58
N SER A 315 28.85 -15.95 -6.27
CA SER A 315 29.71 -14.89 -6.80
C SER A 315 29.05 -14.17 -7.98
N THR A 316 28.32 -14.90 -8.80
CA THR A 316 27.52 -14.37 -9.91
C THR A 316 26.35 -13.57 -9.37
N ASN A 317 25.61 -14.08 -8.36
CA ASN A 317 24.51 -13.40 -7.72
C ASN A 317 24.92 -12.06 -7.11
N LYS A 318 26.04 -12.02 -6.38
CA LYS A 318 26.58 -10.78 -5.76
C LYS A 318 26.83 -9.68 -6.81
N ARG A 319 27.41 -10.04 -7.96
CA ARG A 319 27.68 -9.07 -9.05
C ARG A 319 26.40 -8.57 -9.69
N HIS A 320 25.39 -9.42 -9.84
CA HIS A 320 24.08 -9.05 -10.37
C HIS A 320 23.37 -8.03 -9.47
N VAL A 321 23.23 -8.31 -8.18
CA VAL A 321 22.55 -7.43 -7.23
C VAL A 321 23.23 -6.09 -7.08
N ALA A 322 24.56 -6.04 -7.05
CA ALA A 322 25.32 -4.77 -6.99
C ALA A 322 25.08 -3.88 -8.23
N ARG A 323 24.89 -4.49 -9.41
CA ARG A 323 24.56 -3.77 -10.65
C ARG A 323 23.11 -3.26 -10.64
N ASP A 324 22.19 -4.09 -10.17
CA ASP A 324 20.78 -3.72 -10.10
C ASP A 324 20.54 -2.59 -9.09
N LEU A 325 21.22 -2.61 -7.94
CA LEU A 325 21.14 -1.52 -6.97
C LEU A 325 21.60 -0.18 -7.60
N LYS A 326 22.72 -0.17 -8.31
CA LYS A 326 23.21 1.03 -9.00
C LYS A 326 22.22 1.54 -10.05
N LYS A 327 21.51 0.62 -10.72
CA LYS A 327 20.49 0.97 -11.70
C LYS A 327 19.26 1.56 -11.03
N LEU A 328 18.81 0.93 -9.96
CA LEU A 328 17.67 1.39 -9.17
C LEU A 328 17.92 2.79 -8.58
N GLU A 329 19.11 3.04 -8.05
CA GLU A 329 19.53 4.36 -7.53
C GLU A 329 19.43 5.49 -8.56
N LYS A 330 19.64 5.18 -9.84
CA LYS A 330 19.52 6.17 -10.93
C LYS A 330 18.09 6.40 -11.40
N GLU A 331 17.24 5.41 -11.24
CA GLU A 331 15.90 5.40 -11.82
C GLU A 331 14.78 5.63 -10.78
N THR A 332 15.11 5.56 -9.48
CA THR A 332 14.17 5.90 -8.43
C THR A 332 14.25 7.37 -8.10
N ASP A 333 13.16 8.08 -8.31
CA ASP A 333 12.96 9.39 -7.71
C ASP A 333 13.20 9.34 -6.19
N GLU A 334 13.56 10.48 -5.59
CA GLU A 334 13.86 10.61 -4.16
C GLU A 334 12.79 10.01 -3.22
N GLY A 335 11.66 9.57 -3.77
CA GLY A 335 10.49 9.15 -3.05
C GLY A 335 10.31 7.67 -2.79
N ARG A 336 10.97 6.77 -3.50
CA ARG A 336 10.75 5.33 -3.35
C ARG A 336 11.67 4.72 -2.30
N SER A 337 11.42 5.08 -1.04
CA SER A 337 12.19 4.59 0.13
C SER A 337 12.09 3.07 0.31
N ASP A 338 10.94 2.49 -0.04
CA ASP A 338 10.67 1.06 -0.03
C ASP A 338 11.61 0.27 -0.93
N LEU A 339 11.72 0.69 -2.19
CA LEU A 339 12.57 0.01 -3.18
C LEU A 339 14.06 0.17 -2.86
N THR A 340 14.46 1.37 -2.40
CA THR A 340 15.83 1.64 -1.99
C THR A 340 16.25 0.74 -0.82
N SER A 341 15.44 0.68 0.23
CA SER A 341 15.74 -0.14 1.40
C SER A 341 15.67 -1.65 1.10
N ALA A 342 14.73 -2.09 0.26
CA ALA A 342 14.63 -3.48 -0.19
C ALA A 342 15.87 -3.92 -0.99
N ALA A 343 16.36 -3.07 -1.91
CA ALA A 343 17.55 -3.39 -2.69
C ALA A 343 18.82 -3.50 -1.82
N ILE A 344 18.95 -2.64 -0.80
CA ILE A 344 20.06 -2.73 0.17
C ILE A 344 19.95 -4.00 1.00
N LYS A 345 18.74 -4.34 1.47
CA LYS A 345 18.51 -5.59 2.20
C LYS A 345 18.90 -6.81 1.37
N ARG A 346 18.45 -6.88 0.12
CA ARG A 346 18.80 -7.95 -0.81
C ARG A 346 20.33 -8.15 -0.95
N GLN A 347 21.07 -7.04 -1.03
CA GLN A 347 22.54 -7.12 -1.06
C GLN A 347 23.11 -7.64 0.26
N ALA A 348 22.52 -7.23 1.39
CA ALA A 348 22.95 -7.71 2.71
C ALA A 348 22.65 -9.21 2.91
N ASP A 349 21.47 -9.69 2.46
CA ASP A 349 21.11 -11.11 2.52
C ASP A 349 22.14 -11.97 1.77
N LEU A 350 22.53 -11.59 0.56
CA LEU A 350 23.58 -12.29 -0.20
C LEU A 350 24.96 -12.27 0.47
N LEU A 351 25.30 -11.16 1.16
CA LEU A 351 26.54 -11.13 1.95
C LEU A 351 26.47 -12.08 3.14
N MET A 352 25.30 -12.16 3.80
CA MET A 352 25.09 -13.08 4.92
C MET A 352 25.12 -14.55 4.49
N GLU A 353 24.54 -14.91 3.37
CA GLU A 353 24.61 -16.26 2.77
C GLU A 353 26.04 -16.69 2.53
N ASN A 354 26.91 -15.75 2.18
CA ASN A 354 28.37 -15.99 2.03
C ASN A 354 29.16 -15.88 3.35
N GLY A 355 28.50 -15.70 4.49
CA GLY A 355 29.14 -15.54 5.79
C GLY A 355 29.87 -14.19 5.98
N ASP A 356 29.71 -13.24 5.06
CA ASP A 356 30.42 -11.93 5.07
C ASP A 356 29.71 -10.92 5.99
N LYS A 357 29.72 -11.18 7.30
CA LYS A 357 29.15 -10.28 8.31
C LYS A 357 29.80 -8.90 8.30
N ALA A 358 31.11 -8.83 8.00
CA ALA A 358 31.83 -7.56 7.91
C ALA A 358 31.35 -6.72 6.71
N GLY A 359 31.08 -7.38 5.58
CA GLY A 359 30.49 -6.76 4.40
C GLY A 359 29.09 -6.22 4.68
N VAL A 360 28.24 -6.95 5.41
CA VAL A 360 26.90 -6.48 5.84
C VAL A 360 27.04 -5.21 6.69
N ALA A 361 27.91 -5.22 7.68
CA ALA A 361 28.14 -4.07 8.54
C ALA A 361 28.63 -2.84 7.74
N ALA A 362 29.58 -3.04 6.81
CA ALA A 362 30.08 -1.98 5.94
C ALA A 362 28.99 -1.42 5.00
N LEU A 363 28.16 -2.29 4.44
CA LEU A 363 27.04 -1.92 3.57
C LEU A 363 26.04 -1.01 4.31
N TYR A 364 25.53 -1.45 5.46
CA TYR A 364 24.55 -0.66 6.21
C TYR A 364 25.14 0.64 6.76
N ARG A 365 26.38 0.63 7.22
CA ARG A 365 27.08 1.85 7.66
C ARG A 365 27.17 2.89 6.55
N LYS A 366 27.57 2.44 5.36
CA LYS A 366 27.63 3.30 4.18
C LYS A 366 26.25 3.80 3.78
N SER A 367 25.29 2.91 3.67
CA SER A 367 23.92 3.25 3.23
C SER A 367 23.21 4.19 4.21
N MET A 368 23.33 3.98 5.53
CA MET A 368 22.79 4.90 6.52
C MET A 368 23.40 6.31 6.41
N LYS A 369 24.67 6.43 6.02
CA LYS A 369 25.31 7.73 5.79
C LYS A 369 24.83 8.36 4.48
N ASP A 370 24.78 7.59 3.41
CA ASP A 370 24.41 8.07 2.07
C ASP A 370 22.93 8.52 2.01
N TYR A 371 22.06 7.79 2.70
CA TYR A 371 20.62 8.07 2.76
C TYR A 371 20.17 8.80 4.04
N ALA A 372 21.09 9.36 4.82
CA ALA A 372 20.75 9.99 6.11
C ALA A 372 19.78 11.18 5.98
N ARG A 373 19.69 11.85 4.82
CA ARG A 373 18.74 12.94 4.57
C ARG A 373 17.31 12.44 4.25
N ARG A 374 17.16 11.15 3.95
CA ARG A 374 15.88 10.49 3.67
C ARG A 374 15.46 9.70 4.91
N ALA A 375 14.70 10.35 5.79
CA ALA A 375 14.38 9.82 7.12
C ALA A 375 13.70 8.43 7.06
N GLU A 376 12.88 8.17 6.05
CA GLU A 376 12.19 6.90 5.82
C GLU A 376 13.18 5.78 5.49
N VAL A 377 14.08 6.03 4.55
CA VAL A 377 15.14 5.06 4.18
C VAL A 377 16.04 4.81 5.38
N PHE A 378 16.48 5.87 6.05
CA PHE A 378 17.33 5.77 7.23
C PHE A 378 16.71 4.93 8.35
N GLU A 379 15.43 5.16 8.62
CA GLU A 379 14.68 4.38 9.63
C GLU A 379 14.55 2.91 9.24
N ALA A 380 14.26 2.63 7.96
CA ALA A 380 14.19 1.27 7.44
C ALA A 380 15.55 0.55 7.56
N LEU A 381 16.64 1.23 7.14
CA LEU A 381 17.99 0.68 7.21
C LEU A 381 18.45 0.37 8.64
N MET A 382 18.11 1.22 9.61
CA MET A 382 18.39 0.93 11.03
C MET A 382 17.66 -0.34 11.48
N GLY A 383 16.38 -0.50 11.09
CA GLY A 383 15.58 -1.67 11.43
C GLY A 383 16.16 -2.94 10.82
N GLN A 384 16.47 -2.91 9.53
CA GLN A 384 17.05 -4.03 8.81
C GLN A 384 18.42 -4.43 9.36
N TYR A 385 19.31 -3.46 9.60
CA TYR A 385 20.64 -3.77 10.16
C TYR A 385 20.53 -4.36 11.57
N TYR A 386 19.58 -3.89 12.38
CA TYR A 386 19.33 -4.47 13.70
C TYR A 386 18.94 -5.96 13.61
N GLU A 387 18.20 -6.40 12.59
CA GLU A 387 17.85 -7.82 12.39
C GLU A 387 19.11 -8.69 12.29
N TYR A 388 20.16 -8.22 11.57
CA TYR A 388 21.42 -8.98 11.41
C TYR A 388 22.31 -9.00 12.67
N VAL A 389 22.24 -7.94 13.49
CA VAL A 389 23.15 -7.77 14.64
C VAL A 389 22.46 -7.98 15.99
N SER A 390 21.17 -8.28 16.01
CA SER A 390 20.35 -8.35 17.24
C SER A 390 20.87 -9.30 18.32
N GLN A 391 21.63 -10.31 17.94
CA GLN A 391 22.24 -11.30 18.85
C GLN A 391 23.62 -10.88 19.35
N ASP A 392 24.22 -9.82 18.78
CA ASP A 392 25.54 -9.30 19.14
C ASP A 392 25.40 -7.93 19.81
N GLN A 393 25.52 -7.89 21.12
CA GLN A 393 25.35 -6.66 21.89
C GLN A 393 26.33 -5.54 21.51
N ASP A 394 27.59 -5.90 21.20
CA ASP A 394 28.60 -4.91 20.80
C ASP A 394 28.28 -4.34 19.41
N ALA A 395 27.81 -5.16 18.48
CA ALA A 395 27.34 -4.72 17.17
C ALA A 395 26.07 -3.86 17.25
N VAL A 396 25.12 -4.20 18.15
CA VAL A 396 23.94 -3.36 18.43
C VAL A 396 24.35 -2.01 19.02
N LEU A 397 25.32 -1.99 19.93
CA LEU A 397 25.84 -0.73 20.49
C LEU A 397 26.55 0.12 19.43
N GLN A 398 27.27 -0.53 18.52
CA GLN A 398 27.93 0.16 17.39
C GLN A 398 26.87 0.75 16.43
N LEU A 399 25.83 -0.01 16.08
CA LEU A 399 24.67 0.49 15.30
C LEU A 399 24.06 1.73 15.96
N ALA A 400 23.84 1.70 17.29
CA ALA A 400 23.27 2.83 18.02
C ALA A 400 24.13 4.11 17.88
N LYS A 401 25.46 3.99 18.05
CA LYS A 401 26.42 5.11 17.92
C LYS A 401 26.45 5.68 16.50
N GLU A 402 26.47 4.84 15.49
CA GLU A 402 26.51 5.23 14.08
C GLU A 402 25.21 5.90 13.66
N ALA A 403 24.08 5.35 14.09
CA ALA A 403 22.77 5.91 13.84
C ALA A 403 22.60 7.27 14.53
N GLU A 404 23.06 7.42 15.78
CA GLU A 404 23.04 8.69 16.50
C GLU A 404 23.91 9.76 15.81
N SER A 405 25.09 9.38 15.37
CA SER A 405 26.01 10.29 14.63
C SER A 405 25.36 10.79 13.34
N SER A 406 24.77 9.88 12.56
CA SER A 406 24.09 10.22 11.31
C SER A 406 22.84 11.05 11.53
N TYR A 407 22.04 10.72 12.55
CA TYR A 407 20.85 11.50 12.97
C TYR A 407 21.22 12.93 13.32
N ASN A 408 22.21 13.12 14.19
CA ASN A 408 22.63 14.46 14.66
C ASN A 408 23.18 15.32 13.52
N ARG A 409 23.83 14.71 12.52
CA ARG A 409 24.46 15.42 11.42
C ARG A 409 23.49 15.79 10.30
N TYR A 410 22.54 14.92 9.95
CA TYR A 410 21.79 15.02 8.70
C TYR A 410 20.26 15.11 8.88
N ILE A 411 19.70 14.56 9.95
CA ILE A 411 18.25 14.44 10.11
C ILE A 411 17.72 15.51 11.06
N ARG A 412 18.43 15.80 12.14
CA ARG A 412 17.99 16.72 13.16
C ARG A 412 17.68 18.10 12.56
N THR A 413 16.43 18.50 12.60
CA THR A 413 15.96 19.80 12.09
C THR A 413 15.56 20.73 13.22
N LYS A 414 15.57 22.02 12.94
CA LYS A 414 14.96 23.06 13.82
C LYS A 414 13.52 23.38 13.38
N SER A 415 12.94 22.55 12.51
CA SER A 415 11.60 22.76 11.97
C SER A 415 10.54 22.71 13.06
N GLY A 416 9.55 23.59 12.98
CA GLY A 416 8.33 23.52 13.79
C GLY A 416 7.23 22.63 13.16
N ASP A 417 7.51 21.94 12.06
CA ASP A 417 6.58 21.02 11.41
C ASP A 417 6.32 19.80 12.31
N TYR A 418 5.07 19.61 12.71
CA TYR A 418 4.64 18.56 13.61
C TYR A 418 5.03 17.15 13.13
N PHE A 419 4.84 16.87 11.84
CA PHE A 419 5.09 15.54 11.29
C PHE A 419 6.59 15.22 11.24
N LYS A 420 7.42 16.21 10.89
CA LYS A 420 8.88 16.07 10.96
C LYS A 420 9.36 15.83 12.38
N VAL A 421 8.87 16.62 13.34
CA VAL A 421 9.21 16.47 14.76
C VAL A 421 8.78 15.10 15.29
N LYS A 422 7.59 14.62 14.91
CA LYS A 422 7.09 13.29 15.28
C LYS A 422 7.98 12.18 14.71
N LYS A 423 8.39 12.29 13.45
CA LYS A 423 9.29 11.34 12.80
C LYS A 423 10.67 11.31 13.45
N GLU A 424 11.25 12.48 13.68
CA GLU A 424 12.53 12.61 14.41
C GLU A 424 12.46 11.99 15.80
N ALA A 425 11.39 12.21 16.54
CA ALA A 425 11.19 11.61 17.85
C ALA A 425 11.05 10.07 17.77
N ALA A 426 10.51 9.53 16.69
CA ALA A 426 10.46 8.08 16.47
C ALA A 426 11.86 7.50 16.22
N ILE A 427 12.65 8.14 15.37
CA ILE A 427 14.05 7.75 15.10
C ILE A 427 14.87 7.80 16.40
N GLN A 428 14.76 8.89 17.19
CA GLN A 428 15.46 9.02 18.45
C GLN A 428 15.10 7.92 19.45
N ARG A 429 13.81 7.58 19.57
CA ARG A 429 13.34 6.48 20.43
C ARG A 429 13.92 5.14 20.01
N ARG A 430 14.00 4.88 18.71
CA ARG A 430 14.58 3.64 18.18
C ARG A 430 16.08 3.56 18.49
N ILE A 431 16.84 4.64 18.29
CA ILE A 431 18.26 4.73 18.65
C ILE A 431 18.46 4.51 20.15
N ALA A 432 17.64 5.14 21.00
CA ALA A 432 17.68 4.93 22.45
C ALA A 432 17.40 3.47 22.84
N GLY A 433 16.44 2.81 22.16
CA GLY A 433 16.17 1.38 22.35
C GLY A 433 17.35 0.49 21.96
N TYR A 434 18.12 0.84 20.94
CA TYR A 434 19.34 0.11 20.58
C TYR A 434 20.44 0.29 21.62
N TYR A 435 20.61 1.48 22.19
CA TYR A 435 21.50 1.69 23.33
C TYR A 435 21.10 0.84 24.53
N GLU A 436 19.82 0.82 24.89
CA GLU A 436 19.31 0.00 26.00
C GLU A 436 19.63 -1.48 25.78
N LYS A 437 19.41 -2.00 24.58
CA LYS A 437 19.67 -3.42 24.22
C LYS A 437 21.16 -3.76 24.16
N GLY A 438 21.99 -2.85 23.65
CA GLY A 438 23.44 -3.05 23.55
C GLY A 438 24.18 -2.89 24.89
N VAL A 439 23.51 -2.37 25.93
CA VAL A 439 24.12 -2.13 27.26
C VAL A 439 23.50 -3.02 28.33
N MET A 440 22.55 -3.89 28.02
CA MET A 440 21.98 -4.84 28.97
C MET A 440 23.08 -5.77 29.49
N GLY A 441 23.67 -5.37 30.64
CA GLY A 441 24.81 -6.07 31.29
C GLY A 441 25.99 -5.18 31.65
N LYS A 442 26.06 -3.97 31.14
CA LYS A 442 27.08 -2.97 31.49
C LYS A 442 26.41 -1.73 32.13
N LYS A 443 27.00 -1.19 33.18
CA LYS A 443 26.47 -0.05 33.99
C LYS A 443 25.92 1.11 33.13
N PRO A 444 24.87 1.81 33.60
CA PRO A 444 24.15 2.81 32.80
C PRO A 444 25.02 4.02 32.46
N THR A 445 25.17 4.31 31.20
CA THR A 445 25.78 5.53 30.67
C THR A 445 24.87 6.15 29.58
N PRO A 446 24.99 7.31 29.20
CA PRO A 446 24.26 8.56 29.09
C PRO A 446 22.88 8.58 28.42
N CYS A 447 22.10 7.53 28.40
CA CYS A 447 20.71 7.51 27.90
C CYS A 447 19.78 8.56 28.57
N ALA A 448 20.18 9.04 29.76
CA ALA A 448 19.46 10.10 30.49
C ALA A 448 19.48 11.47 29.77
N ARG A 449 20.50 11.76 28.95
CA ARG A 449 20.56 13.02 28.17
C ARG A 449 19.61 13.01 26.99
N MET A 450 19.48 11.88 26.27
CA MET A 450 18.56 11.76 25.14
C MET A 450 17.10 11.80 25.57
N ARG A 451 16.73 11.11 26.66
CA ARG A 451 15.37 11.19 27.21
C ARG A 451 14.97 12.61 27.60
N ARG A 452 15.91 13.44 28.07
CA ARG A 452 15.65 14.85 28.38
C ARG A 452 15.52 15.72 27.12
N SER A 453 16.29 15.45 26.05
CA SER A 453 16.17 16.22 24.80
C SER A 453 14.89 15.89 24.05
N GLY A 454 14.51 14.62 23.96
CA GLY A 454 13.25 14.19 23.31
C GLY A 454 12.00 14.71 24.05
N ARG A 455 12.02 14.77 25.39
CA ARG A 455 10.95 15.41 26.17
C ARG A 455 10.94 16.94 26.01
N ARG A 456 12.08 17.60 25.82
CA ARG A 456 12.15 19.05 25.57
C ARG A 456 11.67 19.43 24.17
N THR A 457 11.95 18.61 23.15
CA THR A 457 11.48 18.85 21.79
C THR A 457 9.97 18.63 21.66
N ALA A 458 9.44 17.59 22.27
CA ALA A 458 7.99 17.36 22.34
C ALA A 458 7.26 18.49 23.11
N ARG A 459 7.83 19.01 24.21
CA ARG A 459 7.26 20.16 24.93
C ARG A 459 7.38 21.48 24.17
N ARG A 460 8.41 21.71 23.33
CA ARG A 460 8.51 22.94 22.53
C ARG A 460 7.55 22.95 21.33
N ALA A 461 7.24 21.80 20.76
CA ALA A 461 6.21 21.69 19.71
C ALA A 461 4.79 21.94 20.25
N SER A 462 4.53 21.61 21.53
CA SER A 462 3.25 21.87 22.20
C SER A 462 3.14 23.28 22.83
N GLY A 463 4.21 24.07 22.82
CA GLY A 463 4.35 25.33 23.58
C GLY A 463 3.76 26.57 22.91
N LYS A 464 3.00 26.47 21.81
CA LYS A 464 2.09 27.54 21.39
C LYS A 464 0.71 27.23 21.96
N LYS A 465 0.46 27.84 23.14
CA LYS A 465 -0.80 27.92 23.85
C LYS A 465 -1.95 27.05 23.32
N ILE A 466 -2.02 25.80 23.77
CA ILE A 466 -3.25 25.09 24.01
C ILE A 466 -3.17 24.75 25.51
N SER A 467 -3.89 25.51 26.32
CA SER A 467 -4.07 25.25 27.75
C SER A 467 -4.98 24.01 27.87
N ALA A 468 -4.39 22.84 27.99
CA ALA A 468 -5.06 21.64 28.44
C ALA A 468 -4.01 20.78 29.13
N GLU A 469 -4.20 20.57 30.43
CA GLU A 469 -3.42 19.68 31.26
C GLU A 469 -3.43 18.27 30.67
N VAL A 470 -2.22 17.76 30.37
CA VAL A 470 -2.03 16.38 29.94
C VAL A 470 -1.88 15.52 31.19
N PRO A 471 -2.78 14.57 31.48
CA PRO A 471 -2.55 13.58 32.54
C PRO A 471 -1.32 12.75 32.20
N ALA A 472 -0.43 12.63 33.16
CA ALA A 472 0.71 11.70 33.11
C ALA A 472 0.17 10.27 33.13
N ALA A 473 0.61 9.48 32.19
CA ALA A 473 0.42 8.05 31.99
C ALA A 473 -0.53 7.66 30.84
N PHE A 474 0.03 7.64 29.61
CA PHE A 474 -0.46 6.73 28.59
C PHE A 474 0.73 6.02 27.97
N HIS A 475 0.89 4.76 28.31
CA HIS A 475 1.70 3.81 27.56
C HIS A 475 0.98 3.53 26.25
N PHE A 476 1.36 4.23 25.18
CA PHE A 476 0.98 3.84 23.84
C PHE A 476 1.79 2.60 23.45
N ARG A 477 1.16 1.43 23.50
CA ARG A 477 1.53 0.31 22.67
C ARG A 477 1.23 0.73 21.23
N VAL A 478 2.23 1.22 20.52
CA VAL A 478 2.20 1.22 19.06
C VAL A 478 2.29 -0.26 18.66
N GLY A 479 1.13 -0.88 18.44
CA GLY A 479 1.07 -2.17 17.79
C GLY A 479 1.68 -1.98 16.41
N SER A 480 2.85 -2.57 16.20
CA SER A 480 3.35 -2.85 14.87
C SER A 480 2.29 -3.71 14.20
N ALA A 481 1.47 -3.09 13.36
CA ALA A 481 0.63 -3.82 12.44
C ALA A 481 1.55 -4.40 11.37
N VAL A 482 2.26 -5.44 11.74
CA VAL A 482 2.74 -6.44 10.78
C VAL A 482 1.46 -7.07 10.25
N PHE A 483 1.10 -6.77 9.02
CA PHE A 483 0.11 -7.52 8.29
C PHE A 483 0.67 -8.92 8.02
N VAL A 484 0.63 -9.75 9.03
CA VAL A 484 0.71 -11.19 8.83
C VAL A 484 -0.67 -11.62 8.38
N SER A 485 -0.79 -11.98 7.12
CA SER A 485 -1.90 -12.77 6.60
C SER A 485 -1.84 -14.16 7.22
N GLY A 486 -2.33 -14.26 8.45
CA GLY A 486 -2.49 -15.53 9.16
C GLY A 486 -3.93 -16.00 9.02
N CYS A 487 -4.29 -16.69 7.94
CA CYS A 487 -5.35 -17.68 7.97
C CYS A 487 -4.78 -18.94 8.62
N GLY A 488 -4.84 -19.02 9.93
CA GLY A 488 -4.74 -20.28 10.65
C GLY A 488 -6.04 -21.05 10.44
N ILE A 489 -6.02 -22.09 9.65
CA ILE A 489 -7.00 -23.17 9.67
C ILE A 489 -6.61 -24.07 10.84
N PRO A 490 -7.46 -24.33 11.84
CA PRO A 490 -7.21 -25.43 12.77
C PRO A 490 -7.41 -26.74 12.00
N ALA A 491 -6.44 -27.63 12.11
CA ALA A 491 -6.59 -29.01 11.74
C ALA A 491 -7.60 -29.68 12.72
N GLU A 492 -8.70 -30.20 12.21
CA GLU A 492 -9.32 -31.48 12.50
C GLU A 492 -10.00 -31.95 11.22
#